data_06cf8e798a0affaf9885d30a88ccdef9
#
_entry.id   06cf8e798a0affaf9885d30a88ccdef9
#
_cell.length_a   1.000
_cell.length_b   1.000
_cell.length_c   1.000
_cell.angle_alpha   90.00
_cell.angle_beta   90.00
_cell.angle_gamma   90.00
#
_symmetry.space_group_name_H-M   'P 1'
#
loop_
_entity.id
_entity.type
_entity.pdbx_description
1 polymer ?
#
loop_
_entity_poly.entity_id
_entity_poly.type
_entity_poly.pdbx_seq_one_letter_code
_entity_poly.pdbx_strand_id
1 'polypeptide(L)'
;MDVQMKRGLLDVCVLAAIKNEDSYGYKIIKDMKPYVELSESTLYTILKRLETANMLTVRTAEHGGRLRKYYRITEEGNKRIEDFKAEWREILSIYRFVIKEDSDND
;
A
#
# COMPACT_ATOMS: atom_id res chain seq x y z
N MET A 1 0.42 3.60 -16.91
CA MET A 1 1.39 3.71 -15.80
C MET A 1 2.42 2.61 -15.93
N ASP A 2 3.66 2.94 -15.68
CA ASP A 2 4.76 1.96 -15.68
C ASP A 2 4.49 0.83 -14.68
N VAL A 3 4.83 -0.40 -15.06
CA VAL A 3 4.56 -1.60 -14.25
C VAL A 3 5.27 -1.54 -12.90
N GLN A 4 6.54 -1.09 -12.90
CA GLN A 4 7.32 -1.00 -11.66
C GLN A 4 6.76 0.08 -10.73
N MET A 5 6.35 1.21 -11.29
CA MET A 5 5.73 2.28 -10.53
C MET A 5 4.42 1.81 -9.92
N LYS A 6 3.58 1.15 -10.70
CA LYS A 6 2.30 0.63 -10.20
C LYS A 6 2.51 -0.37 -9.07
N ARG A 7 3.51 -1.25 -9.22
CA ARG A 7 3.84 -2.25 -8.21
C ARG A 7 4.22 -1.59 -6.89
N GLY A 8 5.07 -0.56 -6.94
CA GLY A 8 5.47 0.18 -5.74
C GLY A 8 4.31 0.89 -5.08
N LEU A 9 3.41 1.47 -5.88
CA LEU A 9 2.21 2.14 -5.35
C LEU A 9 1.29 1.14 -4.66
N LEU A 10 1.08 -0.04 -5.24
CA LEU A 10 0.25 -1.07 -4.64
C LEU A 10 0.83 -1.59 -3.33
N ASP A 11 2.14 -1.76 -3.26
CA ASP A 11 2.81 -2.17 -2.03
C ASP A 11 2.50 -1.19 -0.90
N VAL A 12 2.64 0.10 -1.15
CA VAL A 12 2.38 1.13 -0.14
C VAL A 12 0.90 1.19 0.23
N CYS A 13 0.00 1.00 -0.74
CA CYS A 13 -1.43 0.95 -0.46
C CYS A 13 -1.77 -0.20 0.50
N VAL A 14 -1.20 -1.37 0.28
CA VAL A 14 -1.44 -2.52 1.15
C VAL A 14 -0.90 -2.25 2.55
N LEU A 15 0.30 -1.68 2.66
CA LEU A 15 0.88 -1.29 3.95
C LEU A 15 0.00 -0.26 4.66
N ALA A 16 -0.52 0.71 3.93
CA ALA A 16 -1.42 1.72 4.51
C ALA A 16 -2.71 1.10 5.04
N ALA A 17 -3.21 0.05 4.36
CA ALA A 17 -4.43 -0.64 4.79
C ALA A 17 -4.27 -1.34 6.14
N ILE A 18 -3.04 -1.68 6.53
CA ILE A 18 -2.77 -2.36 7.79
C ILE A 18 -2.03 -1.47 8.80
N LYS A 19 -1.89 -0.18 8.50
CA LYS A 19 -1.07 0.74 9.30
C LYS A 19 -1.61 0.95 10.71
N ASN A 20 -2.91 1.13 10.85
CA ASN A 20 -3.49 1.50 12.15
C ASN A 20 -3.93 0.32 13.00
N GLU A 21 -4.19 -0.81 12.38
CA GLU A 21 -4.56 -2.04 13.07
C GLU A 21 -4.34 -3.25 12.17
N ASP A 22 -4.23 -4.41 12.79
CA ASP A 22 -4.10 -5.66 12.05
C ASP A 22 -5.31 -5.84 11.14
N SER A 23 -5.09 -6.42 9.96
CA SER A 23 -6.15 -6.62 8.99
C SER A 23 -6.01 -7.99 8.32
N TYR A 24 -6.95 -8.33 7.49
CA TYR A 24 -6.99 -9.59 6.77
C TYR A 24 -7.40 -9.35 5.31
N GLY A 25 -7.17 -10.35 4.47
CA GLY A 25 -7.29 -10.19 3.02
C GLY A 25 -8.57 -9.51 2.54
N TYR A 26 -9.72 -10.02 2.98
CA TYR A 26 -11.01 -9.46 2.56
C TYR A 26 -11.16 -7.99 2.95
N LYS A 27 -10.78 -7.65 4.18
CA LYS A 27 -10.88 -6.27 4.66
C LYS A 27 -9.93 -5.35 3.91
N ILE A 28 -8.71 -5.82 3.61
CA ILE A 28 -7.74 -5.02 2.85
C ILE A 28 -8.30 -4.69 1.47
N ILE A 29 -8.84 -5.68 0.76
CA ILE A 29 -9.45 -5.46 -0.56
C ILE A 29 -10.59 -4.47 -0.47
N LYS A 30 -11.45 -4.63 0.53
CA LYS A 30 -12.61 -3.76 0.74
C LYS A 30 -12.18 -2.31 1.01
N ASP A 31 -11.19 -2.14 1.89
CA ASP A 31 -10.72 -0.80 2.26
C ASP A 31 -10.02 -0.10 1.10
N MET A 32 -9.37 -0.86 0.23
CA MET A 32 -8.68 -0.29 -0.94
C MET A 32 -9.59 -0.02 -2.12
N LYS A 33 -10.75 -0.66 -2.17
CA LYS A 33 -11.63 -0.63 -3.34
C LYS A 33 -11.99 0.78 -3.84
N PRO A 34 -12.24 1.78 -2.98
CA PRO A 34 -12.55 3.13 -3.49
C PRO A 34 -11.40 3.77 -4.28
N TYR A 35 -10.19 3.26 -4.12
CA TYR A 35 -9.00 3.83 -4.75
C TYR A 35 -8.41 2.93 -5.82
N VAL A 36 -8.42 1.62 -5.59
CA VAL A 36 -7.85 0.66 -6.52
C VAL A 36 -8.48 -0.71 -6.31
N GLU A 37 -8.83 -1.38 -7.41
CA GLU A 37 -9.34 -2.74 -7.35
C GLU A 37 -8.20 -3.74 -7.42
N LEU A 38 -8.23 -4.69 -6.50
CA LEU A 38 -7.27 -5.80 -6.46
C LEU A 38 -8.01 -7.12 -6.46
N SER A 39 -7.51 -8.08 -7.24
CA SER A 39 -7.95 -9.46 -7.11
C SER A 39 -7.30 -10.08 -5.88
N GLU A 40 -7.89 -11.14 -5.37
CA GLU A 40 -7.30 -11.87 -4.24
C GLU A 40 -5.91 -12.37 -4.56
N SER A 41 -5.71 -12.94 -5.75
CA SER A 41 -4.41 -13.49 -6.13
C SER A 41 -3.33 -12.42 -6.18
N THR A 42 -3.66 -11.23 -6.68
CA THR A 42 -2.71 -10.12 -6.71
C THR A 42 -2.39 -9.66 -5.30
N LEU A 43 -3.40 -9.53 -4.44
CA LEU A 43 -3.19 -9.15 -3.06
C LEU A 43 -2.26 -10.12 -2.34
N TYR A 44 -2.50 -11.43 -2.46
CA TYR A 44 -1.67 -12.41 -1.76
C TYR A 44 -0.23 -12.42 -2.27
N THR A 45 -0.02 -12.14 -3.56
CA THR A 45 1.32 -11.97 -4.11
C THR A 45 2.03 -10.78 -3.45
N ILE A 46 1.31 -9.67 -3.30
CA ILE A 46 1.86 -8.47 -2.65
C ILE A 46 2.17 -8.75 -1.18
N LEU A 47 1.24 -9.37 -0.46
CA LEU A 47 1.42 -9.67 0.96
C LEU A 47 2.63 -10.58 1.19
N LYS A 48 2.82 -11.57 0.33
CA LYS A 48 3.96 -12.47 0.42
C LYS A 48 5.28 -11.73 0.21
N ARG A 49 5.31 -10.84 -0.77
CA ARG A 49 6.49 -10.03 -1.06
C ARG A 49 6.83 -9.11 0.10
N LEU A 50 5.82 -8.48 0.69
CA LEU A 50 6.02 -7.58 1.83
C LEU A 50 6.47 -8.34 3.07
N GLU A 51 5.95 -9.54 3.28
CA GLU A 51 6.40 -10.39 4.38
C GLU A 51 7.86 -10.77 4.21
N THR A 52 8.25 -11.17 3.00
CA THR A 52 9.64 -11.52 2.70
C THR A 52 10.59 -10.34 2.92
N ALA A 53 10.11 -9.13 2.68
CA ALA A 53 10.88 -7.90 2.88
C ALA A 53 10.81 -7.39 4.33
N ASN A 54 10.21 -8.15 5.25
CA ASN A 54 10.05 -7.79 6.67
C ASN A 54 9.24 -6.51 6.89
N MET A 55 8.36 -6.16 5.96
CA MET A 55 7.51 -4.98 6.10
C MET A 55 6.21 -5.27 6.81
N LEU A 56 5.86 -6.54 6.91
CA LEU A 56 4.72 -6.99 7.69
C LEU A 56 4.99 -8.38 8.28
N THR A 57 4.21 -8.74 9.29
CA THR A 57 4.20 -10.07 9.87
C THR A 57 2.81 -10.66 9.74
N VAL A 58 2.75 -11.98 9.78
CA VAL A 58 1.50 -12.73 9.62
C VAL A 58 1.27 -13.58 10.86
N ARG A 59 0.04 -13.58 11.36
CA ARG A 59 -0.38 -14.52 12.39
C ARG A 59 -1.69 -15.14 11.97
N THR A 60 -1.96 -16.33 12.46
CA THR A 60 -3.21 -17.03 12.21
C THR A 60 -4.03 -17.05 13.48
N ALA A 61 -5.31 -16.76 13.36
CA ALA A 61 -6.23 -16.81 14.48
C ALA A 61 -7.56 -17.39 14.02
N GLU A 62 -8.28 -18.00 14.97
CA GLU A 62 -9.59 -18.55 14.67
C GLU A 62 -10.63 -17.42 14.62
N HIS A 63 -11.50 -17.50 13.63
CA HIS A 63 -12.62 -16.57 13.49
C HIS A 63 -13.81 -17.32 12.89
N GLY A 64 -14.89 -17.39 13.63
CA GLY A 64 -16.09 -18.07 13.17
C GLY A 64 -15.86 -19.54 12.81
N GLY A 65 -15.03 -20.24 13.56
CA GLY A 65 -14.73 -21.65 13.34
C GLY A 65 -13.71 -21.91 12.25
N ARG A 66 -13.12 -20.88 11.67
CA ARG A 66 -12.10 -20.99 10.61
C ARG A 66 -10.83 -20.29 11.02
N LEU A 67 -9.72 -20.73 10.44
CA LEU A 67 -8.45 -20.04 10.60
C LEU A 67 -8.40 -18.86 9.62
N ARG A 68 -8.00 -17.72 10.14
CA ARG A 68 -7.85 -16.50 9.34
C ARG A 68 -6.44 -15.95 9.55
N LYS A 69 -5.81 -15.53 8.46
CA LYS A 69 -4.50 -14.85 8.53
C LYS A 69 -4.69 -13.36 8.75
N TYR A 70 -3.96 -12.84 9.74
CA TYR A 70 -3.94 -11.42 10.04
C TYR A 70 -2.56 -10.86 9.76
N TYR A 71 -2.52 -9.66 9.23
CA TYR A 71 -1.30 -9.00 8.81
C TYR A 71 -1.09 -7.77 9.67
N ARG A 72 0.14 -7.63 10.15
CA ARG A 72 0.54 -6.50 11.01
C ARG A 72 1.73 -5.80 10.38
N ILE A 73 1.68 -4.46 10.32
CA ILE A 73 2.80 -3.68 9.80
C ILE A 73 3.97 -3.69 10.80
N THR A 74 5.19 -3.65 10.28
CA THR A 74 6.41 -3.55 11.07
C THR A 74 6.95 -2.13 11.02
N GLU A 75 8.04 -1.86 11.78
CA GLU A 75 8.74 -0.58 11.66
C GLU A 75 9.25 -0.35 10.25
N GLU A 76 9.76 -1.41 9.60
CA GLU A 76 10.21 -1.33 8.20
C GLU A 76 9.06 -0.94 7.27
N GLY A 77 7.87 -1.50 7.50
CA GLY A 77 6.69 -1.15 6.74
C GLY A 77 6.28 0.29 6.94
N ASN A 78 6.32 0.77 8.17
CA ASN A 78 6.02 2.18 8.47
C ASN A 78 7.04 3.11 7.83
N LYS A 79 8.31 2.73 7.84
CA LYS A 79 9.37 3.50 7.19
C LYS A 79 9.11 3.60 5.69
N ARG A 80 8.70 2.51 5.07
CA ARG A 80 8.37 2.51 3.63
C ARG A 80 7.26 3.51 3.31
N ILE A 81 6.25 3.60 4.16
CA ILE A 81 5.17 4.58 3.99
C ILE A 81 5.72 6.00 4.09
N GLU A 82 6.57 6.27 5.09
CA GLU A 82 7.13 7.61 5.27
C GLU A 82 8.05 8.01 4.12
N ASP A 83 8.84 7.08 3.63
CA ASP A 83 9.69 7.29 2.46
C ASP A 83 8.84 7.64 1.24
N PHE A 84 7.73 6.92 1.05
CA PHE A 84 6.79 7.20 -0.04
C PHE A 84 6.24 8.62 0.05
N LYS A 85 5.83 9.03 1.25
CA LYS A 85 5.31 10.39 1.44
C LYS A 85 6.33 11.46 1.07
N ALA A 86 7.59 11.24 1.47
CA ALA A 86 8.67 12.18 1.17
C ALA A 86 8.93 12.25 -0.34
N GLU A 87 8.99 11.09 -1.00
CA GLU A 87 9.19 11.02 -2.44
C GLU A 87 8.07 11.75 -3.19
N TRP A 88 6.83 11.56 -2.77
CA TRP A 88 5.70 12.17 -3.45
C TRP A 88 5.60 13.67 -3.23
N ARG A 89 6.03 14.17 -2.07
CA ARG A 89 6.13 15.61 -1.88
C ARG A 89 7.08 16.23 -2.89
N GLU A 90 8.20 15.56 -3.14
CA GLU A 90 9.18 16.01 -4.13
C GLU A 90 8.61 15.92 -5.53
N ILE A 91 7.96 14.80 -5.87
CA ILE A 91 7.32 14.62 -7.18
C ILE A 91 6.26 15.69 -7.42
N LEU A 92 5.44 16.01 -6.41
CA LEU A 92 4.42 17.04 -6.53
C LEU A 92 5.02 18.41 -6.79
N SER A 93 6.16 18.71 -6.18
CA SER A 93 6.87 19.96 -6.42
C SER A 93 7.29 20.07 -7.88
N ILE A 94 7.85 18.98 -8.43
CA ILE A 94 8.25 18.92 -9.84
C ILE A 94 7.02 19.01 -10.73
N TYR A 95 5.97 18.31 -10.40
CA TYR A 95 4.72 18.34 -11.16
C TYR A 95 4.18 19.77 -11.27
N ARG A 96 4.21 20.52 -10.18
CA ARG A 96 3.76 21.92 -10.18
C ARG A 96 4.58 22.78 -11.14
N PHE A 97 5.88 22.51 -11.22
CA PHE A 97 6.73 23.21 -12.20
C PHE A 97 6.33 22.84 -13.62
N VAL A 98 6.09 21.55 -13.87
CA VAL A 98 5.73 21.06 -15.21
C VAL A 98 4.44 21.67 -15.72
N ILE A 99 3.42 21.79 -14.85
CA ILE A 99 2.10 22.31 -15.25
C ILE A 99 1.98 23.83 -15.18
N LYS A 100 3.03 24.53 -14.84
CA LYS A 100 2.96 25.99 -14.69
C LYS A 100 2.49 26.71 -15.95
N GLU A 101 2.69 26.12 -17.12
CA GLU A 101 2.21 26.69 -18.38
C GLU A 101 0.70 26.82 -18.42
N ASP A 102 0.01 25.88 -17.74
CA ASP A 102 -1.45 25.87 -17.69
C ASP A 102 -2.01 26.93 -16.77
N SER A 103 -1.21 27.35 -15.80
CA SER A 103 -1.62 28.34 -14.79
C SER A 103 -0.95 29.69 -15.01
N ASP A 104 0.01 29.77 -15.90
CA ASP A 104 0.81 30.94 -16.16
C ASP A 104 0.22 31.74 -17.33
N ASN A 105 -1.02 32.14 -17.17
CA ASN A 105 -1.75 32.87 -18.20
C ASN A 105 -1.80 34.36 -17.94
N ASP A 106 -0.93 34.82 -17.18
CA ASP A 106 -0.96 36.24 -16.79
C ASP A 106 -0.25 37.11 -17.77
#